data_57f83bcc27e56fcf046245921f1314e1
#
_entry.id   57f83bcc27e56fcf046245921f1314e1
#
_cell.length_a   1.000
_cell.length_b   1.000
_cell.length_c   1.000
_cell.angle_alpha   90.00
_cell.angle_beta   90.00
_cell.angle_gamma   90.00
#
_symmetry.space_group_name_H-M   'P 1'
#
loop_
_entity.id
_entity.type
_entity.pdbx_description
1 polymer ?
#
loop_
_entity_poly.entity_id
_entity_poly.type
_entity_poly.pdbx_seq_one_letter_code
_entity_poly.pdbx_strand_id
1 'polypeptide(L)'
;MKLFRNILNGVKPHFEKGGKLEKLYPAYDAFETFLFVPDHTSHSGAHMRDAIDLKRTMFTVVLALIPALIFGMWNTGYQHFLALGVTEPDCIESLIYGATKVLPMIAVSYGVGLGIEFAFAISRGHSVNEGYLVTGLLIPMIMPADLPLWMLAVAVVFAVVIGKEVFGGTGMNILNPALTARAFLFFAYPTMMSGDKVWISLGGEQAVDGFSGATPLANAIEGG
;
A
#
# COMPACT_ATOMS: atom_id res chain seq x y z
N MET A 1 20.20 12.19 -11.93
CA MET A 1 19.63 13.36 -11.26
C MET A 1 19.36 14.54 -12.21
N LYS A 2 20.35 15.03 -12.98
CA LYS A 2 20.15 16.14 -13.93
C LYS A 2 19.06 15.88 -14.98
N LEU A 3 18.97 14.65 -15.52
CA LEU A 3 17.98 14.29 -16.53
C LEU A 3 16.54 14.42 -16.01
N PHE A 4 16.25 13.86 -14.84
CA PHE A 4 14.92 13.96 -14.22
C PHE A 4 14.53 15.41 -13.89
N ARG A 5 15.49 16.22 -13.44
CA ARG A 5 15.25 17.62 -13.17
C ARG A 5 14.94 18.42 -14.44
N ASN A 6 15.62 18.11 -15.54
CA ASN A 6 15.35 18.75 -16.83
C ASN A 6 13.96 18.38 -17.38
N ILE A 7 13.55 17.12 -17.22
CA ILE A 7 12.21 16.66 -17.62
C ILE A 7 11.14 17.40 -16.78
N LEU A 8 11.29 17.42 -15.47
CA LEU A 8 10.34 18.11 -14.59
C LEU A 8 10.27 19.61 -14.89
N ASN A 9 11.41 20.28 -15.05
CA ASN A 9 11.44 21.70 -15.39
C ASN A 9 10.81 21.98 -16.77
N GLY A 10 10.92 21.07 -17.73
CA GLY A 10 10.28 21.21 -19.04
C GLY A 10 8.75 21.10 -18.99
N VAL A 11 8.24 20.31 -18.05
CA VAL A 11 6.79 20.09 -17.88
C VAL A 11 6.16 21.13 -16.94
N LYS A 12 6.92 21.69 -16.00
CA LYS A 12 6.50 22.66 -14.98
C LYS A 12 5.63 23.81 -15.49
N PRO A 13 5.94 24.48 -16.62
CA PRO A 13 5.15 25.60 -17.11
C PRO A 13 3.69 25.26 -17.46
N HIS A 14 3.39 23.97 -17.72
CA HIS A 14 2.04 23.52 -18.04
C HIS A 14 1.16 23.39 -16.78
N PHE A 15 1.76 23.25 -15.61
CA PHE A 15 1.08 23.10 -14.32
C PHE A 15 1.06 24.37 -13.48
N GLU A 16 1.91 25.37 -13.80
CA GLU A 16 1.91 26.66 -13.11
C GLU A 16 0.66 27.50 -13.44
N LYS A 17 0.44 28.56 -12.67
CA LYS A 17 -0.69 29.49 -12.85
C LYS A 17 -0.76 30.02 -14.28
N GLY A 18 -1.90 29.78 -14.93
CA GLY A 18 -2.12 30.11 -16.35
C GLY A 18 -1.81 28.96 -17.32
N GLY A 19 -1.30 27.83 -16.87
CA GLY A 19 -1.07 26.63 -17.67
C GLY A 19 -2.37 25.82 -17.87
N LYS A 20 -2.38 24.97 -18.92
CA LYS A 20 -3.55 24.12 -19.25
C LYS A 20 -3.91 23.12 -18.13
N LEU A 21 -2.95 22.76 -17.29
CA LEU A 21 -3.06 21.75 -16.24
C LEU A 21 -2.89 22.35 -14.82
N GLU A 22 -3.19 23.64 -14.65
CA GLU A 22 -3.06 24.34 -13.35
C GLU A 22 -3.75 23.60 -12.20
N LYS A 23 -4.94 23.01 -12.43
CA LYS A 23 -5.68 22.22 -11.42
C LYS A 23 -4.93 20.98 -10.93
N LEU A 24 -4.02 20.44 -11.73
CA LEU A 24 -3.22 19.26 -11.41
C LEU A 24 -1.86 19.64 -10.75
N TYR A 25 -1.64 20.92 -10.46
CA TYR A 25 -0.43 21.38 -9.79
C TYR A 25 -0.09 20.60 -8.51
N PRO A 26 -1.06 20.27 -7.61
CA PRO A 26 -0.77 19.47 -6.41
C PRO A 26 -0.16 18.09 -6.71
N ALA A 27 -0.56 17.45 -7.81
CA ALA A 27 0.02 16.19 -8.22
C ALA A 27 1.45 16.35 -8.75
N TYR A 28 1.68 17.39 -9.58
CA TYR A 28 3.03 17.73 -10.05
C TYR A 28 3.97 18.03 -8.87
N ASP A 29 3.55 18.90 -7.94
CA ASP A 29 4.31 19.26 -6.74
C ASP A 29 4.63 18.04 -5.87
N ALA A 30 3.70 17.09 -5.72
CA ALA A 30 3.94 15.86 -5.01
C ALA A 30 5.09 15.04 -5.61
N PHE A 31 5.15 14.91 -6.94
CA PHE A 31 6.24 14.19 -7.63
C PHE A 31 7.56 14.98 -7.58
N GLU A 32 7.53 16.31 -7.81
CA GLU A 32 8.73 17.15 -7.76
C GLU A 32 9.37 17.09 -6.37
N THR A 33 8.57 17.26 -5.32
CA THR A 33 9.04 17.28 -3.93
C THR A 33 9.34 15.88 -3.36
N PHE A 34 8.82 14.82 -3.98
CA PHE A 34 9.24 13.45 -3.67
C PHE A 34 10.65 13.15 -4.21
N LEU A 35 10.94 13.53 -5.45
CA LEU A 35 12.24 13.30 -6.08
C LEU A 35 13.31 14.28 -5.60
N PHE A 36 12.92 15.51 -5.29
CA PHE A 36 13.81 16.58 -4.87
C PHE A 36 13.33 17.20 -3.57
N VAL A 37 14.28 17.68 -2.76
CA VAL A 37 13.95 18.40 -1.53
C VAL A 37 13.20 19.70 -1.88
N PRO A 38 12.05 20.01 -1.24
CA PRO A 38 11.34 21.26 -1.44
C PRO A 38 12.26 22.46 -1.17
N ASP A 39 12.19 23.49 -2.01
CA ASP A 39 12.97 24.74 -1.87
C ASP A 39 12.14 25.90 -1.30
N HIS A 40 10.91 25.61 -0.82
CA HIS A 40 10.04 26.60 -0.21
C HIS A 40 10.69 27.22 1.03
N THR A 41 10.70 28.55 1.07
CA THR A 41 11.19 29.34 2.20
C THR A 41 10.05 30.15 2.81
N SER A 42 10.13 30.44 4.10
CA SER A 42 9.17 31.35 4.75
C SER A 42 9.31 32.78 4.21
N HIS A 43 8.17 33.42 3.93
CA HIS A 43 8.16 34.79 3.44
C HIS A 43 8.33 35.84 4.55
N SER A 44 8.16 35.44 5.82
CA SER A 44 8.30 36.31 7.00
C SER A 44 8.66 35.52 8.22
N GLY A 45 9.38 36.11 9.16
CA GLY A 45 9.84 35.45 10.38
C GLY A 45 11.09 34.60 10.20
N ALA A 46 11.41 33.82 11.24
CA ALA A 46 12.53 32.87 11.19
C ALA A 46 12.22 31.69 10.30
N HIS A 47 13.14 31.33 9.39
CA HIS A 47 13.03 30.12 8.60
C HIS A 47 13.73 28.96 9.32
N MET A 48 12.95 28.01 9.84
CA MET A 48 13.49 26.79 10.41
C MET A 48 13.12 25.61 9.52
N ARG A 49 14.09 24.77 9.21
CA ARG A 49 13.92 23.58 8.40
C ARG A 49 14.49 22.38 9.13
N ASP A 50 13.73 21.30 9.14
CA ASP A 50 14.21 20.03 9.65
C ASP A 50 15.25 19.41 8.70
N ALA A 51 16.17 18.65 9.24
CA ALA A 51 17.20 17.94 8.45
C ALA A 51 16.59 16.86 7.53
N ILE A 52 15.47 16.27 7.98
CA ILE A 52 14.73 15.23 7.25
C ILE A 52 13.28 15.68 7.13
N ASP A 53 12.77 15.79 5.91
CA ASP A 53 11.37 16.11 5.67
C ASP A 53 10.45 14.87 5.85
N LEU A 54 9.14 15.10 5.96
CA LEU A 54 8.15 14.05 6.17
C LEU A 54 8.17 12.98 5.06
N LYS A 55 8.42 13.38 3.81
CA LYS A 55 8.50 12.44 2.66
C LYS A 55 9.62 11.43 2.83
N ARG A 56 10.81 11.89 3.24
CA ARG A 56 11.98 11.01 3.48
C ARG A 56 11.75 10.13 4.68
N THR A 57 11.14 10.64 5.73
CA THR A 57 10.76 9.84 6.90
C THR A 57 9.79 8.72 6.52
N MET A 58 8.72 9.02 5.77
CA MET A 58 7.76 8.01 5.32
C MET A 58 8.40 7.01 4.36
N PHE A 59 9.27 7.46 3.46
CA PHE A 59 10.00 6.55 2.56
C PHE A 59 10.96 5.63 3.31
N THR A 60 11.59 6.10 4.38
CA THR A 60 12.44 5.25 5.24
C THR A 60 11.63 4.13 5.89
N VAL A 61 10.39 4.40 6.31
CA VAL A 61 9.48 3.35 6.82
C VAL A 61 9.15 2.33 5.72
N VAL A 62 8.90 2.79 4.48
CA VAL A 62 8.69 1.89 3.34
C VAL A 62 9.91 1.00 3.12
N LEU A 63 11.13 1.56 3.15
CA LEU A 63 12.37 0.77 3.03
C LEU A 63 12.51 -0.26 4.15
N ALA A 64 12.12 0.09 5.37
CA ALA A 64 12.14 -0.84 6.51
C ALA A 64 11.14 -1.99 6.36
N LEU A 65 10.06 -1.81 5.60
CA LEU A 65 9.06 -2.86 5.32
C LEU A 65 9.47 -3.80 4.18
N ILE A 66 10.41 -3.41 3.31
CA ILE A 66 10.83 -4.23 2.14
C ILE A 66 11.31 -5.64 2.54
N PRO A 67 12.16 -5.82 3.57
CA PRO A 67 12.57 -7.17 3.97
C PRO A 67 11.39 -8.06 4.37
N ALA A 68 10.42 -7.51 5.12
CA ALA A 68 9.21 -8.23 5.51
C ALA A 68 8.33 -8.56 4.30
N LEU A 69 8.24 -7.66 3.33
CA LEU A 69 7.52 -7.88 2.08
C LEU A 69 8.14 -9.02 1.26
N ILE A 70 9.46 -9.02 1.07
CA ILE A 70 10.17 -10.07 0.34
C ILE A 70 9.98 -11.42 1.02
N PHE A 71 10.12 -11.47 2.35
CA PHE A 71 9.86 -12.68 3.12
C PHE A 71 8.40 -13.13 2.98
N GLY A 72 7.44 -12.20 3.03
CA GLY A 72 6.03 -12.49 2.84
C GLY A 72 5.71 -13.10 1.48
N MET A 73 6.31 -12.56 0.39
CA MET A 73 6.18 -13.14 -0.95
C MET A 73 6.74 -14.56 -1.00
N TRP A 74 7.95 -14.76 -0.48
CA TRP A 74 8.55 -16.09 -0.43
C TRP A 74 7.69 -17.06 0.39
N ASN A 75 7.23 -16.67 1.58
CA ASN A 75 6.42 -17.51 2.44
C ASN A 75 5.06 -17.87 1.81
N THR A 76 4.43 -16.93 1.09
CA THR A 76 3.16 -17.21 0.38
C THR A 76 3.34 -18.33 -0.64
N GLY A 77 4.41 -18.31 -1.43
CA GLY A 77 4.69 -19.40 -2.37
C GLY A 77 5.14 -20.68 -1.69
N TYR A 78 5.97 -20.59 -0.65
CA TYR A 78 6.41 -21.73 0.10
C TYR A 78 5.24 -22.52 0.70
N GLN A 79 4.30 -21.84 1.33
CA GLN A 79 3.09 -22.47 1.89
C GLN A 79 2.18 -23.03 0.81
N HIS A 80 2.10 -22.39 -0.35
CA HIS A 80 1.36 -22.92 -1.50
C HIS A 80 1.90 -24.29 -1.95
N PHE A 81 3.21 -24.39 -2.18
CA PHE A 81 3.81 -25.65 -2.63
C PHE A 81 3.75 -26.76 -1.55
N LEU A 82 3.89 -26.39 -0.27
CA LEU A 82 3.66 -27.33 0.82
C LEU A 82 2.23 -27.86 0.81
N ALA A 83 1.23 -27.00 0.57
CA ALA A 83 -0.17 -27.39 0.48
C ALA A 83 -0.46 -28.33 -0.69
N LEU A 84 0.33 -28.28 -1.75
CA LEU A 84 0.28 -29.21 -2.90
C LEU A 84 1.09 -30.50 -2.68
N GLY A 85 1.71 -30.68 -1.52
CA GLY A 85 2.47 -31.88 -1.18
C GLY A 85 3.93 -31.88 -1.60
N VAL A 86 4.48 -30.75 -2.03
CA VAL A 86 5.91 -30.61 -2.30
C VAL A 86 6.65 -30.46 -0.96
N THR A 87 7.46 -31.43 -0.59
CA THR A 87 8.15 -31.44 0.71
C THR A 87 9.28 -30.44 0.82
N GLU A 88 9.95 -30.13 -0.29
CA GLU A 88 11.07 -29.18 -0.36
C GLU A 88 10.85 -28.19 -1.52
N PRO A 89 10.03 -27.13 -1.32
CA PRO A 89 9.80 -26.14 -2.36
C PRO A 89 11.08 -25.34 -2.68
N ASP A 90 11.35 -25.12 -3.96
CA ASP A 90 12.46 -24.26 -4.37
C ASP A 90 12.24 -22.81 -3.91
N CYS A 91 13.32 -22.17 -3.43
CA CYS A 91 13.26 -20.82 -2.88
C CYS A 91 12.86 -19.77 -3.94
N ILE A 92 13.42 -19.90 -5.16
CA ILE A 92 13.17 -18.95 -6.24
C ILE A 92 11.76 -19.12 -6.78
N GLU A 93 11.32 -20.34 -6.99
CA GLU A 93 9.97 -20.66 -7.47
C GLU A 93 8.90 -20.16 -6.49
N SER A 94 9.11 -20.40 -5.19
CA SER A 94 8.26 -19.88 -4.12
C SER A 94 8.18 -18.36 -4.13
N LEU A 95 9.31 -17.68 -4.29
CA LEU A 95 9.35 -16.22 -4.36
C LEU A 95 8.59 -15.68 -5.58
N ILE A 96 8.78 -16.30 -6.75
CA ILE A 96 8.10 -15.90 -7.99
C ILE A 96 6.59 -16.10 -7.85
N TYR A 97 6.14 -17.25 -7.36
CA TYR A 97 4.71 -17.49 -7.15
C TYR A 97 4.09 -16.46 -6.20
N GLY A 98 4.68 -16.23 -5.03
CA GLY A 98 4.17 -15.24 -4.09
C GLY A 98 4.20 -13.80 -4.65
N ALA A 99 5.22 -13.46 -5.46
CA ALA A 99 5.26 -12.18 -6.14
C ALA A 99 4.07 -11.99 -7.10
N THR A 100 3.68 -13.04 -7.86
CA THR A 100 2.51 -12.96 -8.75
C THR A 100 1.20 -12.68 -8.01
N LYS A 101 1.10 -13.05 -6.74
CA LYS A 101 -0.06 -12.78 -5.89
C LYS A 101 0.00 -11.40 -5.23
N VAL A 102 1.14 -11.06 -4.64
CA VAL A 102 1.27 -9.85 -3.82
C VAL A 102 1.47 -8.58 -4.65
N LEU A 103 2.25 -8.63 -5.74
CA LEU A 103 2.51 -7.43 -6.56
C LEU A 103 1.25 -6.81 -7.18
N PRO A 104 0.28 -7.57 -7.73
CA PRO A 104 -0.97 -7.00 -8.21
C PRO A 104 -1.77 -6.30 -7.09
N MET A 105 -1.76 -6.87 -5.88
CA MET A 105 -2.42 -6.25 -4.72
C MET A 105 -1.77 -4.91 -4.35
N ILE A 106 -0.43 -4.84 -4.38
CA ILE A 106 0.32 -3.59 -4.17
C ILE A 106 -0.05 -2.57 -5.25
N ALA A 107 -0.07 -2.99 -6.52
CA ALA A 107 -0.41 -2.10 -7.63
C ALA A 107 -1.84 -1.52 -7.50
N VAL A 108 -2.82 -2.35 -7.12
CA VAL A 108 -4.20 -1.91 -6.88
C VAL A 108 -4.28 -0.98 -5.67
N SER A 109 -3.62 -1.33 -4.56
CA SER A 109 -3.61 -0.51 -3.35
C SER A 109 -3.07 0.89 -3.63
N TYR A 110 -1.89 1.00 -4.25
CA TYR A 110 -1.32 2.30 -4.61
C TYR A 110 -2.13 3.02 -5.69
N GLY A 111 -2.55 2.32 -6.74
CA GLY A 111 -3.30 2.93 -7.84
C GLY A 111 -4.61 3.55 -7.38
N VAL A 112 -5.41 2.80 -6.62
CA VAL A 112 -6.70 3.26 -6.11
C VAL A 112 -6.51 4.32 -5.02
N GLY A 113 -5.66 4.05 -4.04
CA GLY A 113 -5.53 4.92 -2.89
C GLY A 113 -4.86 6.26 -3.21
N LEU A 114 -3.75 6.27 -3.95
CA LEU A 114 -3.16 7.52 -4.43
C LEU A 114 -4.10 8.27 -5.38
N GLY A 115 -4.84 7.55 -6.23
CA GLY A 115 -5.85 8.16 -7.09
C GLY A 115 -6.89 8.95 -6.30
N ILE A 116 -7.38 8.39 -5.19
CA ILE A 116 -8.32 9.08 -4.29
C ILE A 116 -7.64 10.27 -3.62
N GLU A 117 -6.45 10.10 -3.08
CA GLU A 117 -5.73 11.21 -2.42
C GLU A 117 -5.45 12.37 -3.37
N PHE A 118 -5.03 12.08 -4.61
CA PHE A 118 -4.87 13.12 -5.62
C PHE A 118 -6.21 13.82 -5.95
N ALA A 119 -7.29 13.06 -6.07
CA ALA A 119 -8.60 13.64 -6.32
C ALA A 119 -9.05 14.59 -5.19
N PHE A 120 -8.84 14.21 -3.93
CA PHE A 120 -9.13 15.07 -2.78
C PHE A 120 -8.19 16.27 -2.68
N ALA A 121 -6.89 16.08 -2.92
CA ALA A 121 -5.92 17.17 -2.92
C ALA A 121 -6.22 18.23 -3.99
N ILE A 122 -6.57 17.79 -5.20
CA ILE A 122 -6.98 18.69 -6.29
C ILE A 122 -8.29 19.41 -5.95
N SER A 123 -9.27 18.68 -5.40
CA SER A 123 -10.57 19.28 -5.05
C SER A 123 -10.47 20.30 -3.92
N ARG A 124 -9.62 20.05 -2.93
CA ARG A 124 -9.43 20.93 -1.77
C ARG A 124 -8.33 21.98 -1.97
N GLY A 125 -7.51 21.86 -3.02
CA GLY A 125 -6.42 22.80 -3.33
C GLY A 125 -5.27 22.76 -2.34
N HIS A 126 -4.98 21.62 -1.70
CA HIS A 126 -3.84 21.43 -0.80
C HIS A 126 -2.82 20.45 -1.38
N SER A 127 -1.62 20.43 -0.82
CA SER A 127 -0.58 19.47 -1.18
C SER A 127 -0.97 18.05 -0.81
N VAL A 128 -0.52 17.07 -1.61
CA VAL A 128 -0.72 15.64 -1.32
C VAL A 128 0.16 15.22 -0.15
N ASN A 129 -0.43 14.52 0.79
CA ASN A 129 0.26 14.01 1.98
C ASN A 129 0.86 12.63 1.75
N GLU A 130 2.07 12.43 2.23
CA GLU A 130 2.89 11.23 1.98
C GLU A 130 2.53 10.04 2.87
N GLY A 131 1.62 10.19 3.81
CA GLY A 131 1.22 9.13 4.74
C GLY A 131 0.67 7.89 4.04
N TYR A 132 0.12 8.05 2.83
CA TYR A 132 -0.39 6.92 2.07
C TYR A 132 0.71 6.00 1.52
N LEU A 133 1.93 6.46 1.36
CA LEU A 133 3.05 5.59 0.91
C LEU A 133 3.22 4.38 1.83
N VAL A 134 3.14 4.58 3.13
CA VAL A 134 3.20 3.51 4.12
C VAL A 134 1.91 2.69 4.13
N THR A 135 0.76 3.35 4.17
CA THR A 135 -0.56 2.70 4.20
C THR A 135 -0.77 1.81 2.98
N GLY A 136 -0.41 2.30 1.78
CA GLY A 136 -0.56 1.58 0.52
C GLY A 136 0.26 0.29 0.46
N LEU A 137 1.40 0.22 1.17
CA LEU A 137 2.19 -0.99 1.29
C LEU A 137 1.67 -1.92 2.40
N LEU A 138 1.23 -1.37 3.52
CA LEU A 138 0.72 -2.14 4.65
C LEU A 138 -0.58 -2.89 4.32
N ILE A 139 -1.49 -2.28 3.53
CA ILE A 139 -2.77 -2.91 3.19
C ILE A 139 -2.56 -4.30 2.55
N PRO A 140 -1.82 -4.47 1.45
CA PRO A 140 -1.59 -5.78 0.86
C PRO A 140 -0.91 -6.78 1.81
N MET A 141 0.00 -6.29 2.66
CA MET A 141 0.75 -7.15 3.60
C MET A 141 -0.12 -7.76 4.72
N ILE A 142 -1.29 -7.21 4.97
CA ILE A 142 -2.21 -7.69 6.02
C ILE A 142 -3.46 -8.37 5.46
N MET A 143 -3.54 -8.53 4.13
CA MET A 143 -4.67 -9.17 3.45
C MET A 143 -4.32 -10.60 3.02
N PRO A 144 -5.34 -11.48 2.90
CA PRO A 144 -5.16 -12.81 2.31
C PRO A 144 -4.65 -12.74 0.87
N ALA A 145 -3.76 -13.68 0.50
CA ALA A 145 -3.11 -13.67 -0.81
C ALA A 145 -4.07 -13.93 -1.99
N ASP A 146 -5.14 -14.67 -1.78
CA ASP A 146 -6.16 -14.98 -2.82
C ASP A 146 -7.36 -14.04 -2.77
N LEU A 147 -7.24 -12.90 -2.07
CA LEU A 147 -8.29 -11.89 -2.06
C LEU A 147 -8.52 -11.31 -3.46
N PRO A 148 -9.76 -11.29 -3.99
CA PRO A 148 -10.06 -10.67 -5.28
C PRO A 148 -9.67 -9.18 -5.29
N LEU A 149 -8.98 -8.75 -6.34
CA LEU A 149 -8.46 -7.38 -6.46
C LEU A 149 -9.55 -6.30 -6.38
N TRP A 150 -10.76 -6.60 -6.86
CA TRP A 150 -11.87 -5.65 -6.76
C TRP A 150 -12.34 -5.45 -5.31
N MET A 151 -12.32 -6.51 -4.47
CA MET A 151 -12.65 -6.38 -3.05
C MET A 151 -11.60 -5.53 -2.34
N LEU A 152 -10.32 -5.76 -2.65
CA LEU A 152 -9.23 -4.92 -2.16
C LEU A 152 -9.43 -3.46 -2.57
N ALA A 153 -9.77 -3.19 -3.83
CA ALA A 153 -10.03 -1.84 -4.31
C ALA A 153 -11.17 -1.15 -3.54
N VAL A 154 -12.29 -1.84 -3.31
CA VAL A 154 -13.42 -1.31 -2.53
C VAL A 154 -13.01 -1.03 -1.08
N ALA A 155 -12.24 -1.93 -0.46
CA ALA A 155 -11.74 -1.74 0.90
C ALA A 155 -10.79 -0.53 1.01
N VAL A 156 -9.93 -0.34 0.02
CA VAL A 156 -9.04 0.84 -0.07
C VAL A 156 -9.86 2.12 -0.22
N VAL A 157 -10.87 2.14 -1.09
CA VAL A 157 -11.80 3.28 -1.23
C VAL A 157 -12.45 3.61 0.11
N PHE A 158 -13.02 2.61 0.77
CA PHE A 158 -13.67 2.79 2.07
C PHE A 158 -12.68 3.34 3.11
N ALA A 159 -11.52 2.74 3.23
CA ALA A 159 -10.53 3.12 4.22
C ALA A 159 -9.95 4.52 4.00
N VAL A 160 -9.68 4.89 2.75
CA VAL A 160 -9.12 6.20 2.43
C VAL A 160 -10.19 7.29 2.56
N VAL A 161 -11.38 7.07 2.00
CA VAL A 161 -12.44 8.08 2.04
C VAL A 161 -12.99 8.23 3.46
N ILE A 162 -13.50 7.13 4.03
CA ILE A 162 -14.20 7.17 5.34
C ILE A 162 -13.20 7.18 6.51
N GLY A 163 -12.11 6.41 6.43
CA GLY A 163 -11.14 6.30 7.53
C GLY A 163 -10.15 7.46 7.62
N LYS A 164 -9.96 8.24 6.51
CA LYS A 164 -8.93 9.28 6.45
C LYS A 164 -9.47 10.61 5.95
N GLU A 165 -9.98 10.69 4.72
CA GLU A 165 -10.29 11.97 4.06
C GLU A 165 -11.48 12.70 4.69
N VAL A 166 -12.49 11.98 5.18
CA VAL A 166 -13.64 12.58 5.88
C VAL A 166 -13.21 13.33 7.14
N PHE A 167 -12.15 12.89 7.80
CA PHE A 167 -11.61 13.54 9.01
C PHE A 167 -10.65 14.70 8.72
N GLY A 168 -10.25 14.91 7.45
CA GLY A 168 -9.34 15.99 7.07
C GLY A 168 -7.99 15.53 6.50
N GLY A 169 -7.79 14.23 6.32
CA GLY A 169 -6.58 13.64 5.73
C GLY A 169 -5.52 13.21 6.74
N THR A 170 -4.27 13.14 6.29
CA THR A 170 -3.15 12.65 7.11
C THR A 170 -2.92 13.54 8.34
N GLY A 171 -2.85 12.91 9.51
CA GLY A 171 -2.67 13.58 10.80
C GLY A 171 -3.98 13.96 11.50
N MET A 172 -5.10 14.00 10.79
CA MET A 172 -6.44 14.26 11.35
C MET A 172 -7.28 12.98 11.46
N ASN A 173 -6.83 11.90 10.85
CA ASN A 173 -7.54 10.62 10.87
C ASN A 173 -7.50 9.98 12.27
N ILE A 174 -8.68 9.59 12.76
CA ILE A 174 -8.85 8.92 14.07
C ILE A 174 -8.49 7.43 13.94
N LEU A 175 -8.76 6.82 12.78
CA LEU A 175 -8.56 5.40 12.50
C LEU A 175 -7.32 5.19 11.65
N ASN A 176 -6.65 4.06 11.86
CA ASN A 176 -5.58 3.61 10.95
C ASN A 176 -6.21 3.10 9.65
N PRO A 177 -5.92 3.70 8.48
CA PRO A 177 -6.60 3.31 7.24
C PRO A 177 -6.34 1.87 6.82
N ALA A 178 -5.14 1.31 7.07
CA ALA A 178 -4.86 -0.09 6.74
C ALA A 178 -5.70 -1.06 7.57
N LEU A 179 -5.80 -0.81 8.87
CA LEU A 179 -6.66 -1.62 9.75
C LEU A 179 -8.14 -1.42 9.45
N THR A 180 -8.54 -0.21 9.05
CA THR A 180 -9.93 0.09 8.63
C THR A 180 -10.30 -0.70 7.37
N ALA A 181 -9.39 -0.79 6.38
CA ALA A 181 -9.60 -1.61 5.19
C ALA A 181 -9.80 -3.09 5.56
N ARG A 182 -8.95 -3.61 6.45
CA ARG A 182 -9.05 -4.99 6.93
C ARG A 182 -10.34 -5.24 7.71
N ALA A 183 -10.70 -4.35 8.63
CA ALA A 183 -11.94 -4.45 9.39
C ALA A 183 -13.17 -4.43 8.48
N PHE A 184 -13.20 -3.53 7.49
CA PHE A 184 -14.27 -3.47 6.50
C PHE A 184 -14.43 -4.82 5.79
N LEU A 185 -13.36 -5.41 5.27
CA LEU A 185 -13.43 -6.70 4.59
C LEU A 185 -13.83 -7.84 5.54
N PHE A 186 -13.35 -7.81 6.78
CA PHE A 186 -13.69 -8.83 7.77
C PHE A 186 -15.20 -8.86 8.07
N PHE A 187 -15.84 -7.70 8.14
CA PHE A 187 -17.28 -7.62 8.38
C PHE A 187 -18.11 -7.78 7.11
N ALA A 188 -17.64 -7.28 5.97
CA ALA A 188 -18.38 -7.34 4.71
C ALA A 188 -18.26 -8.72 4.00
N TYR A 189 -17.08 -9.36 4.11
CA TYR A 189 -16.75 -10.60 3.41
C TYR A 189 -16.04 -11.61 4.35
N PRO A 190 -16.71 -12.07 5.43
CA PRO A 190 -16.08 -12.88 6.45
C PRO A 190 -15.50 -14.19 5.91
N THR A 191 -16.11 -14.80 4.91
CA THR A 191 -15.64 -16.05 4.28
C THR A 191 -14.31 -15.92 3.55
N MET A 192 -13.93 -14.69 3.15
CA MET A 192 -12.67 -14.39 2.47
C MET A 192 -11.58 -13.89 3.44
N MET A 193 -11.95 -13.63 4.69
CA MET A 193 -11.05 -13.06 5.70
C MET A 193 -10.85 -13.95 6.91
N SER A 194 -11.63 -15.02 7.06
CA SER A 194 -11.64 -15.93 8.20
C SER A 194 -11.71 -17.37 7.73
N GLY A 195 -11.05 -18.27 8.44
CA GLY A 195 -11.01 -19.70 8.16
C GLY A 195 -9.60 -20.26 8.00
N ASP A 196 -9.45 -21.57 8.05
CA ASP A 196 -8.16 -22.25 8.10
C ASP A 196 -7.34 -22.11 6.82
N LYS A 197 -8.01 -21.97 5.67
CA LYS A 197 -7.37 -21.93 4.34
C LYS A 197 -7.22 -20.52 3.77
N VAL A 198 -7.70 -19.49 4.48
CA VAL A 198 -7.73 -18.10 3.95
C VAL A 198 -6.33 -17.51 3.76
N TRP A 199 -5.38 -17.90 4.60
CA TRP A 199 -4.01 -17.36 4.57
C TRP A 199 -3.07 -18.13 3.63
N ILE A 200 -3.52 -19.26 3.07
CA ILE A 200 -2.74 -20.07 2.15
C ILE A 200 -3.34 -19.94 0.75
N SER A 201 -2.53 -19.49 -0.18
CA SER A 201 -2.95 -19.35 -1.57
C SER A 201 -3.00 -20.74 -2.22
N LEU A 202 -4.19 -21.22 -2.54
CA LEU A 202 -4.37 -22.47 -3.29
C LEU A 202 -4.54 -22.21 -4.79
N GLY A 203 -4.83 -20.97 -5.20
CA GLY A 203 -4.98 -20.61 -6.62
C GLY A 203 -6.10 -21.35 -7.36
N GLY A 204 -7.02 -22.01 -6.63
CA GLY A 204 -8.06 -22.88 -7.18
C GLY A 204 -7.69 -24.36 -7.23
N GLU A 205 -6.49 -24.73 -6.81
CA GLU A 205 -6.05 -26.12 -6.67
C GLU A 205 -6.53 -26.71 -5.34
N GLN A 206 -6.56 -28.04 -5.25
CA GLN A 206 -6.93 -28.72 -4.02
C GLN A 206 -5.67 -29.05 -3.23
N ALA A 207 -5.70 -28.73 -1.94
CA ALA A 207 -4.64 -29.16 -1.04
C ALA A 207 -4.62 -30.68 -0.90
N VAL A 208 -3.45 -31.26 -0.61
CA VAL A 208 -3.31 -32.68 -0.31
C VAL A 208 -4.14 -33.06 0.92
N ASP A 209 -4.58 -34.34 0.97
CA ASP A 209 -5.34 -34.86 2.10
C ASP A 209 -4.55 -34.73 3.40
N GLY A 210 -5.21 -34.22 4.44
CA GLY A 210 -4.60 -34.00 5.75
C GLY A 210 -3.87 -32.72 5.93
N PHE A 211 -3.81 -31.84 4.89
CA PHE A 211 -3.21 -30.51 5.02
C PHE A 211 -4.16 -29.56 5.78
N SER A 212 -3.66 -28.97 6.85
CA SER A 212 -4.35 -27.90 7.58
C SER A 212 -3.64 -26.56 7.31
N GLY A 213 -4.41 -25.60 6.80
CA GLY A 213 -3.97 -24.20 6.63
C GLY A 213 -4.21 -23.34 7.86
N ALA A 214 -4.46 -23.96 9.01
CA ALA A 214 -4.74 -23.25 10.26
C ALA A 214 -3.55 -22.39 10.69
N THR A 215 -3.88 -21.21 11.23
CA THR A 215 -2.85 -20.34 11.80
C THR A 215 -2.27 -20.97 13.08
N PRO A 216 -1.03 -20.61 13.49
CA PRO A 216 -0.46 -21.10 14.75
C PRO A 216 -1.37 -20.86 15.96
N LEU A 217 -2.13 -19.77 15.95
CA LEU A 217 -3.10 -19.47 17.01
C LEU A 217 -4.32 -20.41 16.97
N ALA A 218 -4.82 -20.74 15.80
CA ALA A 218 -5.92 -21.70 15.64
C ALA A 218 -5.48 -23.09 16.11
N ASN A 219 -4.31 -23.57 15.68
CA ASN A 219 -3.73 -24.83 16.14
C ASN A 219 -3.56 -24.89 17.67
N ALA A 220 -3.16 -23.79 18.30
CA ALA A 220 -3.02 -23.73 19.75
C ALA A 220 -4.38 -23.82 20.50
N ILE A 221 -5.49 -23.42 19.86
CA ILE A 221 -6.84 -23.52 20.42
C ILE A 221 -7.39 -24.94 20.25
N GLU A 222 -7.11 -25.60 19.15
CA GLU A 222 -7.62 -26.94 18.84
C GLU A 222 -6.91 -28.08 19.59
N GLY A 223 -5.93 -27.76 20.37
CA GLY A 223 -5.33 -28.70 21.30
C GLY A 223 -4.03 -29.29 20.79
N GLY A 224 -3.16 -28.42 20.41
CA GLY A 224 -1.77 -28.85 20.32
C GLY A 224 -1.32 -29.45 21.64
#